data_554b79bcb6cc562b8767829c7d43b6e1
#
_entry.id   554b79bcb6cc562b8767829c7d43b6e1
#
_cell.length_a   1.000
_cell.length_b   1.000
_cell.length_c   1.000
_cell.angle_alpha   90.00
_cell.angle_beta   90.00
_cell.angle_gamma   90.00
#
_symmetry.space_group_name_H-M   'P 1'
#
loop_
_entity.id
_entity.type
_entity.pdbx_description
1 polymer ?
#
loop_
_entity_poly.entity_id
_entity_poly.type
_entity_poly.pdbx_seq_one_letter_code
_entity_poly.pdbx_strand_id
1 'polypeptide(L)'
;MNRKILSLITAGVLSAAVLTGCGKEKSEKDSVKIAYLPITHSLAVLEEAEELEKQNGIKVELVKFGSWPELLDALNSNKVDGASVLIELAMKSKQEGVGIKAVALGHHDGNVVIVSNDINSAEDLKGKTFAIPHRQSSHNILLNETLAKGGLTVDDINVTELAPTEMPSALASGQIDGYCVAEPFGAMGVSTGAGKVLYSSEELWDDSICCGLVLTDSFIENRTEDAKSFTESYKAAGNNLDKETAKATAKKYFKQNDEVLETSLQWISFDNLEITEDTYNALTDKVKKYGLSDNPPAYSEFVKNDF
;
A
#
# COMPACT_ATOMS: atom_id res chain seq x y z
N MET A 1 -83.77 -23.27 7.71
CA MET A 1 -84.49 -22.83 8.95
C MET A 1 -83.55 -21.86 9.68
N ASN A 2 -83.90 -20.57 9.57
CA ASN A 2 -83.81 -19.48 10.55
C ASN A 2 -82.59 -19.49 11.54
N ARG A 3 -81.84 -18.48 11.81
CA ARG A 3 -82.21 -17.06 12.02
C ARG A 3 -80.92 -16.16 11.99
N LYS A 4 -81.13 -14.98 11.46
CA LYS A 4 -80.35 -13.78 11.63
C LYS A 4 -80.18 -13.41 13.11
N ILE A 5 -79.06 -12.82 13.55
CA ILE A 5 -79.07 -11.69 14.46
C ILE A 5 -77.82 -10.79 14.14
N LEU A 6 -78.15 -9.55 14.03
CA LEU A 6 -77.37 -8.35 13.77
C LEU A 6 -77.04 -7.65 15.12
N SER A 7 -75.85 -7.12 15.32
CA SER A 7 -75.59 -6.06 16.30
C SER A 7 -74.17 -5.56 16.02
N LEU A 8 -73.98 -4.47 15.43
CA LEU A 8 -73.81 -3.03 15.82
C LEU A 8 -72.69 -2.76 16.81
N ILE A 9 -71.64 -2.18 16.22
CA ILE A 9 -70.89 -0.93 16.53
C ILE A 9 -70.37 -0.73 17.96
N THR A 10 -69.03 -0.54 18.04
CA THR A 10 -68.50 0.70 18.64
C THR A 10 -67.09 0.95 18.10
N ALA A 11 -66.89 2.12 17.52
CA ALA A 11 -65.63 2.69 17.07
C ALA A 11 -64.85 3.16 18.29
N GLY A 12 -63.62 2.68 18.40
CA GLY A 12 -62.63 3.20 19.34
C GLY A 12 -61.38 3.62 18.55
N VAL A 13 -61.29 4.90 18.25
CA VAL A 13 -60.09 5.50 17.65
C VAL A 13 -59.04 5.60 18.75
N LEU A 14 -58.08 4.67 18.75
CA LEU A 14 -56.82 4.87 19.50
C LEU A 14 -55.79 5.38 18.51
N SER A 15 -55.53 6.70 18.59
CA SER A 15 -54.37 7.35 17.92
C SER A 15 -53.09 6.89 18.61
N ALA A 16 -52.46 5.87 18.07
CA ALA A 16 -51.06 5.54 18.39
C ALA A 16 -50.17 6.54 17.66
N ALA A 17 -49.64 7.53 18.39
CA ALA A 17 -48.56 8.35 17.95
C ALA A 17 -47.30 7.45 17.76
N VAL A 18 -47.03 7.08 16.52
CA VAL A 18 -45.76 6.45 16.14
C VAL A 18 -44.69 7.57 16.19
N LEU A 19 -43.97 7.61 17.29
CA LEU A 19 -42.69 8.33 17.36
C LEU A 19 -41.71 7.54 16.45
N THR A 20 -41.68 7.92 15.17
CA THR A 20 -40.57 7.57 14.28
C THR A 20 -39.32 8.30 14.79
N GLY A 21 -38.62 7.66 15.69
CA GLY A 21 -37.21 7.99 15.94
C GLY A 21 -36.47 7.72 14.65
N CYS A 22 -36.13 8.78 13.89
CA CYS A 22 -35.09 8.73 12.87
C CYS A 22 -33.74 8.47 13.56
N GLY A 23 -33.48 7.23 13.97
CA GLY A 23 -32.14 6.73 14.03
C GLY A 23 -31.70 6.61 12.57
N LYS A 24 -30.87 7.50 12.07
CA LYS A 24 -30.07 7.24 10.88
C LYS A 24 -29.31 5.93 11.13
N GLU A 25 -29.79 4.81 10.58
CA GLU A 25 -28.87 3.69 10.32
C GLU A 25 -27.74 4.29 9.49
N LYS A 26 -26.52 4.32 10.03
CA LYS A 26 -25.31 4.66 9.27
C LYS A 26 -25.28 3.65 8.13
N SER A 27 -25.52 4.12 6.91
CA SER A 27 -25.47 3.27 5.73
C SER A 27 -24.01 2.81 5.53
N GLU A 28 -23.81 1.63 4.94
CA GLU A 28 -22.46 1.16 4.51
C GLU A 28 -21.72 2.18 3.62
N LYS A 29 -22.39 3.21 3.14
CA LYS A 29 -21.83 4.33 2.39
C LYS A 29 -20.97 5.32 3.22
N ASP A 30 -20.94 5.18 4.53
CA ASP A 30 -20.25 6.13 5.41
C ASP A 30 -18.79 5.73 5.72
N SER A 31 -18.29 4.59 5.22
CA SER A 31 -16.90 4.15 5.36
C SER A 31 -16.13 4.21 4.04
N VAL A 32 -14.82 4.47 4.14
CA VAL A 32 -13.86 4.34 3.04
C VAL A 32 -13.04 3.08 3.25
N LYS A 33 -13.07 2.15 2.28
CA LYS A 33 -12.36 0.86 2.38
C LYS A 33 -11.01 0.96 1.68
N ILE A 34 -9.93 0.81 2.45
CA ILE A 34 -8.56 0.90 1.92
C ILE A 34 -7.80 -0.39 2.13
N ALA A 35 -7.34 -0.97 1.03
CA ALA A 35 -6.48 -2.15 1.03
C ALA A 35 -5.03 -1.80 1.36
N TYR A 36 -4.35 -2.66 2.13
CA TYR A 36 -2.94 -2.48 2.45
C TYR A 36 -2.23 -3.81 2.74
N LEU A 37 -0.90 -3.83 2.58
CA LEU A 37 -0.02 -4.85 3.15
C LEU A 37 0.59 -4.33 4.47
N PRO A 38 0.90 -5.22 5.44
CA PRO A 38 1.49 -4.82 6.73
C PRO A 38 2.99 -4.53 6.60
N ILE A 39 3.33 -3.48 5.89
CA ILE A 39 4.67 -2.95 5.65
C ILE A 39 4.75 -1.49 6.10
N THR A 40 5.96 -0.99 6.36
CA THR A 40 6.15 0.42 6.79
C THR A 40 5.64 1.42 5.77
N HIS A 41 5.63 1.07 4.50
CA HIS A 41 5.11 1.88 3.40
C HIS A 41 3.62 2.21 3.50
N SER A 42 2.87 1.52 4.38
CA SER A 42 1.44 1.76 4.63
C SER A 42 1.17 2.60 5.88
N LEU A 43 2.21 3.09 6.57
CA LEU A 43 2.02 3.77 7.87
C LEU A 43 1.17 5.03 7.75
N ALA A 44 1.28 5.80 6.67
CA ALA A 44 0.48 7.00 6.48
C ALA A 44 -1.03 6.70 6.45
N VAL A 45 -1.47 5.63 5.77
CA VAL A 45 -2.88 5.24 5.74
C VAL A 45 -3.35 4.61 7.06
N LEU A 46 -2.43 3.96 7.80
CA LEU A 46 -2.74 3.38 9.10
C LEU A 46 -2.93 4.48 10.17
N GLU A 47 -2.12 5.53 10.13
CA GLU A 47 -2.24 6.69 10.99
C GLU A 47 -3.50 7.49 10.67
N GLU A 48 -3.74 7.78 9.38
CA GLU A 48 -4.91 8.49 8.91
C GLU A 48 -6.22 7.86 9.36
N ALA A 49 -6.33 6.52 9.28
CA ALA A 49 -7.56 5.80 9.63
C ALA A 49 -8.07 6.11 11.04
N GLU A 50 -7.17 6.50 11.95
CA GLU A 50 -7.53 6.89 13.32
C GLU A 50 -7.92 8.35 13.43
N GLU A 51 -7.26 9.21 12.64
CA GLU A 51 -7.46 10.66 12.73
C GLU A 51 -8.68 11.12 11.93
N LEU A 52 -8.94 10.56 10.76
CA LEU A 52 -10.03 11.00 9.88
C LEU A 52 -11.41 10.79 10.51
N GLU A 53 -11.63 9.66 11.17
CA GLU A 53 -12.90 9.39 11.88
C GLU A 53 -13.13 10.41 12.99
N LYS A 54 -12.08 10.81 13.71
CA LYS A 54 -12.18 11.83 14.78
C LYS A 54 -12.46 13.23 14.25
N GLN A 55 -11.85 13.59 13.12
CA GLN A 55 -11.92 14.94 12.57
C GLN A 55 -13.18 15.17 11.72
N ASN A 56 -13.51 14.26 10.82
CA ASN A 56 -14.54 14.46 9.79
C ASN A 56 -15.71 13.46 9.90
N GLY A 57 -15.64 12.50 10.82
CA GLY A 57 -16.67 11.47 10.99
C GLY A 57 -16.69 10.42 9.86
N ILE A 58 -15.72 10.46 8.93
CA ILE A 58 -15.54 9.44 7.88
C ILE A 58 -14.77 8.28 8.49
N LYS A 59 -15.40 7.09 8.50
CA LYS A 59 -14.77 5.89 8.99
C LYS A 59 -13.89 5.27 7.89
N VAL A 60 -12.64 4.98 8.20
CA VAL A 60 -11.75 4.20 7.35
C VAL A 60 -11.78 2.73 7.75
N GLU A 61 -12.15 1.86 6.83
CA GLU A 61 -12.09 0.41 6.99
C GLU A 61 -10.80 -0.10 6.34
N LEU A 62 -9.83 -0.47 7.17
CA LEU A 62 -8.55 -1.00 6.72
C LEU A 62 -8.67 -2.48 6.38
N VAL A 63 -8.46 -2.83 5.11
CA VAL A 63 -8.54 -4.20 4.59
C VAL A 63 -7.13 -4.74 4.35
N LYS A 64 -6.67 -5.61 5.26
CA LYS A 64 -5.34 -6.19 5.23
C LYS A 64 -5.24 -7.37 4.26
N PHE A 65 -4.21 -7.36 3.42
CA PHE A 65 -3.85 -8.45 2.51
C PHE A 65 -2.48 -9.04 2.84
N GLY A 66 -2.23 -10.28 2.37
CA GLY A 66 -0.96 -10.99 2.55
C GLY A 66 -0.05 -10.91 1.32
N SER A 67 -0.61 -10.61 0.16
CA SER A 67 0.11 -10.58 -1.12
C SER A 67 -0.38 -9.46 -2.03
N TRP A 68 0.49 -9.02 -2.95
CA TRP A 68 0.15 -8.00 -3.95
C TRP A 68 -0.94 -8.43 -4.92
N PRO A 69 -0.96 -9.68 -5.45
CA PRO A 69 -2.03 -10.12 -6.34
C PRO A 69 -3.42 -10.04 -5.71
N GLU A 70 -3.58 -10.50 -4.45
CA GLU A 70 -4.87 -10.43 -3.75
C GLU A 70 -5.33 -8.99 -3.51
N LEU A 71 -4.41 -8.09 -3.16
CA LEU A 71 -4.70 -6.67 -2.99
C LEU A 71 -5.16 -6.05 -4.31
N LEU A 72 -4.44 -6.32 -5.41
CA LEU A 72 -4.80 -5.82 -6.74
C LEU A 72 -6.16 -6.35 -7.22
N ASP A 73 -6.47 -7.61 -6.98
CA ASP A 73 -7.77 -8.18 -7.32
C ASP A 73 -8.92 -7.44 -6.61
N ALA A 74 -8.70 -7.05 -5.34
CA ALA A 74 -9.68 -6.27 -4.60
C ALA A 74 -9.82 -4.83 -5.14
N LEU A 75 -8.70 -4.17 -5.46
CA LEU A 75 -8.69 -2.81 -6.03
C LEU A 75 -9.32 -2.81 -7.43
N ASN A 76 -8.86 -3.68 -8.32
CA ASN A 76 -9.29 -3.74 -9.72
C ASN A 76 -10.78 -4.13 -9.86
N SER A 77 -11.33 -4.84 -8.90
CA SER A 77 -12.75 -5.23 -8.86
C SER A 77 -13.65 -4.26 -8.09
N ASN A 78 -13.15 -3.12 -7.64
CA ASN A 78 -13.87 -2.14 -6.80
C ASN A 78 -14.45 -2.74 -5.50
N LYS A 79 -13.81 -3.77 -4.92
CA LYS A 79 -14.17 -4.30 -3.60
C LYS A 79 -13.66 -3.40 -2.47
N VAL A 80 -12.72 -2.54 -2.78
CA VAL A 80 -12.18 -1.47 -1.94
C VAL A 80 -12.23 -0.14 -2.70
N ASP A 81 -12.28 0.97 -1.97
CA ASP A 81 -12.33 2.31 -2.55
C ASP A 81 -10.94 2.80 -2.97
N GLY A 82 -9.90 2.23 -2.38
CA GLY A 82 -8.51 2.54 -2.69
C GLY A 82 -7.54 1.55 -2.06
N ALA A 83 -6.25 1.78 -2.29
CA ALA A 83 -5.19 0.94 -1.76
C ALA A 83 -3.87 1.71 -1.57
N SER A 84 -3.12 1.36 -0.51
CA SER A 84 -1.68 1.59 -0.45
C SER A 84 -1.00 0.45 -1.22
N VAL A 85 -0.46 0.74 -2.41
CA VAL A 85 -0.06 -0.29 -3.37
C VAL A 85 1.23 0.08 -4.09
N LEU A 86 1.98 -0.92 -4.56
CA LEU A 86 3.11 -0.70 -5.48
C LEU A 86 2.63 0.08 -6.71
N ILE A 87 3.23 1.25 -6.93
CA ILE A 87 2.74 2.20 -7.95
C ILE A 87 2.83 1.63 -9.36
N GLU A 88 3.85 0.82 -9.66
CA GLU A 88 4.03 0.17 -10.97
C GLU A 88 2.94 -0.88 -11.25
N LEU A 89 2.46 -1.57 -10.21
CA LEU A 89 1.33 -2.48 -10.34
C LEU A 89 0.04 -1.73 -10.66
N ALA A 90 -0.20 -0.60 -9.99
CA ALA A 90 -1.34 0.27 -10.29
C ALA A 90 -1.22 0.89 -11.70
N MET A 91 -0.01 1.30 -12.12
CA MET A 91 0.24 1.76 -13.49
C MET A 91 -0.11 0.67 -14.52
N LYS A 92 0.25 -0.59 -14.24
CA LYS A 92 -0.10 -1.73 -15.11
C LYS A 92 -1.61 -1.94 -15.17
N SER A 93 -2.30 -1.93 -14.02
CA SER A 93 -3.77 -2.00 -13.99
C SER A 93 -4.42 -0.86 -14.77
N LYS A 94 -3.89 0.37 -14.67
CA LYS A 94 -4.37 1.52 -15.47
C LYS A 94 -4.21 1.28 -16.97
N GLN A 95 -3.07 0.74 -17.42
CA GLN A 95 -2.84 0.38 -18.83
C GLN A 95 -3.83 -0.70 -19.32
N GLU A 96 -4.26 -1.59 -18.44
CA GLU A 96 -5.26 -2.62 -18.71
C GLU A 96 -6.69 -2.11 -18.69
N GLY A 97 -6.88 -0.79 -18.47
CA GLY A 97 -8.18 -0.11 -18.52
C GLY A 97 -8.91 -0.05 -17.18
N VAL A 98 -8.24 -0.37 -16.07
CA VAL A 98 -8.85 -0.21 -14.74
C VAL A 98 -9.00 1.28 -14.40
N GLY A 99 -10.18 1.67 -13.95
CA GLY A 99 -10.51 3.04 -13.52
C GLY A 99 -9.92 3.35 -12.16
N ILE A 100 -8.67 3.80 -12.11
CA ILE A 100 -7.94 4.15 -10.88
C ILE A 100 -7.04 5.38 -11.10
N LYS A 101 -6.75 6.10 -10.00
CA LYS A 101 -5.84 7.26 -9.97
C LYS A 101 -4.91 7.16 -8.76
N ALA A 102 -3.64 7.48 -8.96
CA ALA A 102 -2.69 7.73 -7.87
C ALA A 102 -2.90 9.17 -7.36
N VAL A 103 -3.07 9.34 -6.05
CA VAL A 103 -3.41 10.62 -5.43
C VAL A 103 -2.36 11.12 -4.45
N ALA A 104 -1.47 10.23 -3.99
CA ALA A 104 -0.33 10.58 -3.14
C ALA A 104 0.74 9.48 -3.20
N LEU A 105 1.98 9.82 -2.81
CA LEU A 105 3.01 8.83 -2.47
C LEU A 105 2.62 8.10 -1.18
N GLY A 106 3.16 6.89 -0.97
CA GLY A 106 3.03 6.17 0.29
C GLY A 106 4.08 6.61 1.31
N HIS A 107 5.25 6.96 0.81
CA HIS A 107 6.47 7.24 1.57
C HIS A 107 7.59 7.67 0.63
N HIS A 108 8.71 8.10 1.20
CA HIS A 108 10.00 8.21 0.52
C HIS A 108 10.94 7.12 1.03
N ASP A 109 11.71 6.49 0.14
CA ASP A 109 12.68 5.42 0.42
C ASP A 109 12.11 4.19 1.17
N GLY A 110 12.85 3.59 2.10
CA GLY A 110 12.38 2.49 2.95
C GLY A 110 12.43 1.09 2.32
N ASN A 111 13.06 0.92 1.17
CA ASN A 111 13.40 -0.39 0.60
C ASN A 111 14.86 -0.72 0.87
N VAL A 112 15.15 -2.00 1.06
CA VAL A 112 16.50 -2.49 1.31
C VAL A 112 16.81 -3.74 0.49
N VAL A 113 18.07 -3.87 0.12
CA VAL A 113 18.65 -5.09 -0.47
C VAL A 113 19.37 -5.85 0.64
N ILE A 114 18.83 -7.02 0.96
CA ILE A 114 19.37 -7.92 1.96
C ILE A 114 20.03 -9.10 1.26
N VAL A 115 21.21 -9.50 1.74
CA VAL A 115 21.96 -10.63 1.20
C VAL A 115 22.47 -11.53 2.33
N SER A 116 22.75 -12.79 2.00
CA SER A 116 23.42 -13.72 2.91
C SER A 116 24.80 -13.19 3.32
N ASN A 117 25.30 -13.63 4.48
CA ASN A 117 26.49 -13.05 5.09
C ASN A 117 27.79 -13.25 4.29
N ASP A 118 27.83 -14.22 3.37
CA ASP A 118 28.94 -14.51 2.48
C ASP A 118 29.01 -13.58 1.24
N ILE A 119 27.95 -12.87 0.91
CA ILE A 119 27.91 -11.88 -0.19
C ILE A 119 28.40 -10.53 0.34
N ASN A 120 29.40 -9.92 -0.30
CA ASN A 120 29.98 -8.66 0.15
C ASN A 120 29.87 -7.55 -0.88
N SER A 121 29.55 -7.86 -2.12
CA SER A 121 29.42 -6.91 -3.21
C SER A 121 28.36 -7.36 -4.21
N ALA A 122 27.99 -6.48 -5.13
CA ALA A 122 27.03 -6.81 -6.19
C ALA A 122 27.56 -7.90 -7.14
N GLU A 123 28.88 -7.96 -7.36
CA GLU A 123 29.54 -8.98 -8.21
C GLU A 123 29.32 -10.40 -7.65
N ASP A 124 29.25 -10.56 -6.33
CA ASP A 124 29.04 -11.86 -5.66
C ASP A 124 27.64 -12.44 -5.91
N LEU A 125 26.73 -11.65 -6.47
CA LEU A 125 25.37 -12.10 -6.84
C LEU A 125 25.34 -12.99 -8.08
N LYS A 126 26.44 -13.07 -8.86
CA LYS A 126 26.49 -13.90 -10.06
C LYS A 126 26.14 -15.36 -9.78
N GLY A 127 25.13 -15.89 -10.49
CA GLY A 127 24.62 -17.25 -10.33
C GLY A 127 23.77 -17.49 -9.09
N LYS A 128 23.55 -16.48 -8.25
CA LYS A 128 22.78 -16.54 -7.02
C LYS A 128 21.27 -16.50 -7.28
N THR A 129 20.48 -16.93 -6.28
CA THR A 129 19.03 -16.83 -6.30
C THR A 129 18.57 -15.62 -5.50
N PHE A 130 17.87 -14.71 -6.15
CA PHE A 130 17.44 -13.44 -5.56
C PHE A 130 15.92 -13.26 -5.62
N ALA A 131 15.31 -12.91 -4.49
CA ALA A 131 13.86 -12.71 -4.42
C ALA A 131 13.46 -11.24 -4.50
N ILE A 132 12.35 -10.99 -5.16
CA ILE A 132 11.62 -9.72 -5.19
C ILE A 132 10.13 -9.98 -4.94
N PRO A 133 9.35 -8.99 -4.46
CA PRO A 133 7.92 -9.19 -4.21
C PRO A 133 7.09 -9.37 -5.49
N HIS A 134 7.52 -8.73 -6.58
CA HIS A 134 6.88 -8.81 -7.89
C HIS A 134 7.79 -8.28 -8.98
N ARG A 135 7.77 -8.89 -10.18
CA ARG A 135 8.57 -8.39 -11.31
C ARG A 135 8.13 -7.01 -11.80
N GLN A 136 6.87 -6.67 -11.63
CA GLN A 136 6.31 -5.35 -11.92
C GLN A 136 6.39 -4.47 -10.66
N SER A 137 7.58 -4.08 -10.22
CA SER A 137 7.77 -3.30 -8.99
C SER A 137 9.06 -2.49 -8.97
N SER A 138 9.10 -1.44 -8.16
CA SER A 138 10.32 -0.71 -7.78
C SER A 138 11.41 -1.64 -7.24
N HIS A 139 11.07 -2.71 -6.55
CA HIS A 139 12.05 -3.70 -6.07
C HIS A 139 12.80 -4.38 -7.23
N ASN A 140 12.14 -4.62 -8.37
CA ASN A 140 12.79 -5.11 -9.57
C ASN A 140 13.71 -4.03 -10.18
N ILE A 141 13.31 -2.77 -10.16
CA ILE A 141 14.17 -1.65 -10.55
C ILE A 141 15.41 -1.60 -9.66
N LEU A 142 15.25 -1.64 -8.34
CA LEU A 142 16.35 -1.63 -7.37
C LEU A 142 17.28 -2.85 -7.51
N LEU A 143 16.72 -4.03 -7.83
CA LEU A 143 17.54 -5.21 -8.15
C LEU A 143 18.40 -4.96 -9.38
N ASN A 144 17.83 -4.40 -10.46
CA ASN A 144 18.60 -4.07 -11.66
C ASN A 144 19.70 -3.01 -11.39
N GLU A 145 19.40 -1.98 -10.58
CA GLU A 145 20.40 -0.99 -10.17
C GLU A 145 21.50 -1.64 -9.30
N THR A 146 21.14 -2.59 -8.41
CA THR A 146 22.10 -3.39 -7.64
C THR A 146 23.03 -4.17 -8.56
N LEU A 147 22.47 -4.92 -9.50
CA LEU A 147 23.23 -5.74 -10.43
C LEU A 147 24.15 -4.89 -11.32
N ALA A 148 23.68 -3.71 -11.77
CA ALA A 148 24.49 -2.79 -12.57
C ALA A 148 25.75 -2.31 -11.82
N LYS A 149 25.72 -2.16 -10.48
CA LYS A 149 26.93 -1.83 -9.69
C LYS A 149 28.00 -2.93 -9.76
N GLY A 150 27.59 -4.20 -9.94
CA GLY A 150 28.49 -5.34 -10.14
C GLY A 150 28.78 -5.68 -11.61
N GLY A 151 28.31 -4.85 -12.56
CA GLY A 151 28.44 -5.16 -13.99
C GLY A 151 27.60 -6.38 -14.43
N LEU A 152 26.57 -6.74 -13.67
CA LEU A 152 25.66 -7.85 -13.92
C LEU A 152 24.31 -7.37 -14.45
N THR A 153 23.54 -8.33 -14.97
CA THR A 153 22.16 -8.17 -15.39
C THR A 153 21.30 -9.25 -14.76
N VAL A 154 19.98 -9.17 -14.93
CA VAL A 154 19.05 -10.20 -14.45
C VAL A 154 19.29 -11.57 -15.07
N ASP A 155 19.94 -11.65 -16.23
CA ASP A 155 20.30 -12.91 -16.89
C ASP A 155 21.49 -13.62 -16.18
N ASP A 156 22.24 -12.91 -15.34
CA ASP A 156 23.36 -13.47 -14.57
C ASP A 156 22.94 -14.10 -13.25
N ILE A 157 21.66 -14.01 -12.85
CA ILE A 157 21.13 -14.50 -11.58
C ILE A 157 19.80 -15.26 -11.74
N ASN A 158 19.34 -15.93 -10.69
CA ASN A 158 18.03 -16.58 -10.66
C ASN A 158 17.03 -15.71 -9.91
N VAL A 159 16.16 -14.97 -10.59
CA VAL A 159 15.15 -14.13 -9.96
C VAL A 159 13.89 -14.92 -9.65
N THR A 160 13.44 -14.91 -8.38
CA THR A 160 12.18 -15.51 -7.94
C THR A 160 11.26 -14.46 -7.31
N GLU A 161 9.96 -14.72 -7.32
CA GLU A 161 8.96 -13.88 -6.66
C GLU A 161 8.49 -14.57 -5.38
N LEU A 162 8.56 -13.84 -4.24
CA LEU A 162 8.09 -14.30 -2.93
C LEU A 162 7.28 -13.18 -2.27
N ALA A 163 6.30 -13.56 -1.45
CA ALA A 163 5.64 -12.60 -0.59
C ALA A 163 6.65 -12.00 0.40
N PRO A 164 6.57 -10.69 0.73
CA PRO A 164 7.52 -10.05 1.65
C PRO A 164 7.70 -10.80 2.98
N THR A 165 6.62 -11.37 3.51
CA THR A 165 6.62 -12.13 4.76
C THR A 165 7.42 -13.43 4.71
N GLU A 166 7.67 -13.98 3.52
CA GLU A 166 8.37 -15.26 3.32
C GLU A 166 9.88 -15.07 3.16
N MET A 167 10.33 -13.89 2.71
CA MET A 167 11.72 -13.64 2.33
C MET A 167 12.73 -13.82 3.47
N PRO A 168 12.50 -13.33 4.71
CA PRO A 168 13.48 -13.54 5.80
C PRO A 168 13.71 -15.02 6.10
N SER A 169 12.64 -15.83 6.07
CA SER A 169 12.76 -17.28 6.32
C SER A 169 13.38 -18.03 5.15
N ALA A 170 13.11 -17.61 3.91
CA ALA A 170 13.73 -18.17 2.72
C ALA A 170 15.25 -17.90 2.69
N LEU A 171 15.70 -16.70 3.09
CA LEU A 171 17.13 -16.40 3.26
C LEU A 171 17.74 -17.24 4.38
N ALA A 172 17.10 -17.32 5.55
CA ALA A 172 17.60 -18.09 6.70
C ALA A 172 17.72 -19.58 6.41
N SER A 173 16.88 -20.13 5.54
CA SER A 173 16.94 -21.54 5.11
C SER A 173 17.87 -21.79 3.93
N GLY A 174 18.47 -20.77 3.33
CA GLY A 174 19.31 -20.87 2.14
C GLY A 174 18.56 -21.19 0.84
N GLN A 175 17.24 -20.97 0.81
CA GLN A 175 16.46 -21.08 -0.43
C GLN A 175 16.76 -19.96 -1.40
N ILE A 176 17.11 -18.79 -0.87
CA ILE A 176 17.55 -17.60 -1.62
C ILE A 176 18.86 -17.09 -1.01
N ASP A 177 19.64 -16.40 -1.82
CA ASP A 177 20.90 -15.78 -1.42
C ASP A 177 20.74 -14.29 -1.08
N GLY A 178 19.65 -13.67 -1.54
CA GLY A 178 19.32 -12.28 -1.25
C GLY A 178 17.90 -11.92 -1.68
N TYR A 179 17.47 -10.74 -1.26
CA TYR A 179 16.15 -10.20 -1.64
C TYR A 179 16.13 -8.67 -1.55
N CYS A 180 15.24 -8.04 -2.32
CA CYS A 180 14.89 -6.63 -2.18
C CYS A 180 13.45 -6.53 -1.67
N VAL A 181 13.24 -5.75 -0.61
CA VAL A 181 11.96 -5.73 0.09
C VAL A 181 11.70 -4.40 0.81
N ALA A 182 10.42 -4.10 1.01
CA ALA A 182 9.96 -3.07 1.94
C ALA A 182 10.16 -3.50 3.40
N GLU A 183 10.48 -2.56 4.25
CA GLU A 183 10.53 -2.79 5.70
C GLU A 183 9.13 -3.13 6.28
N PRO A 184 9.02 -3.94 7.35
CA PRO A 184 10.10 -4.36 8.28
C PRO A 184 10.82 -5.66 7.90
N PHE A 185 10.62 -6.21 6.72
CA PHE A 185 11.13 -7.53 6.37
C PHE A 185 12.65 -7.55 6.10
N GLY A 186 13.24 -6.41 5.75
CA GLY A 186 14.70 -6.26 5.72
C GLY A 186 15.29 -6.37 7.12
N ALA A 187 14.82 -5.55 8.06
CA ALA A 187 15.26 -5.56 9.44
C ALA A 187 15.05 -6.93 10.12
N MET A 188 13.98 -7.65 9.77
CA MET A 188 13.77 -9.03 10.26
C MET A 188 14.87 -9.98 9.80
N GLY A 189 15.28 -9.93 8.54
CA GLY A 189 16.37 -10.78 8.03
C GLY A 189 17.70 -10.48 8.71
N VAL A 190 17.98 -9.22 8.99
CA VAL A 190 19.17 -8.78 9.73
C VAL A 190 19.10 -9.21 11.20
N SER A 191 17.98 -8.97 11.89
CA SER A 191 17.82 -9.27 13.32
C SER A 191 17.94 -10.75 13.65
N THR A 192 17.59 -11.64 12.70
CA THR A 192 17.78 -13.09 12.86
C THR A 192 19.22 -13.55 12.60
N GLY A 193 20.10 -12.65 12.16
CA GLY A 193 21.47 -12.98 11.77
C GLY A 193 21.58 -13.75 10.45
N ALA A 194 20.48 -13.91 9.72
CA ALA A 194 20.45 -14.65 8.46
C ALA A 194 21.11 -13.87 7.31
N GLY A 195 21.15 -12.56 7.39
CA GLY A 195 21.71 -11.70 6.35
C GLY A 195 22.12 -10.32 6.84
N LYS A 196 22.57 -9.52 5.92
CA LYS A 196 22.98 -8.13 6.12
C LYS A 196 22.44 -7.23 5.01
N VAL A 197 22.33 -5.92 5.28
CA VAL A 197 22.05 -4.91 4.25
C VAL A 197 23.24 -4.83 3.31
N LEU A 198 22.99 -4.97 2.01
CA LEU A 198 23.98 -4.69 0.96
C LEU A 198 23.85 -3.23 0.47
N TYR A 199 22.60 -2.78 0.24
CA TYR A 199 22.27 -1.41 -0.15
C TYR A 199 20.92 -0.99 0.41
N SER A 200 20.78 0.31 0.72
CA SER A 200 19.47 0.96 0.87
C SER A 200 18.95 1.45 -0.49
N SER A 201 17.67 1.79 -0.57
CA SER A 201 17.08 2.35 -1.80
C SER A 201 17.76 3.66 -2.22
N GLU A 202 18.09 4.55 -1.25
CA GLU A 202 18.77 5.83 -1.49
C GLU A 202 20.12 5.67 -2.21
N GLU A 203 20.89 4.63 -1.87
CA GLU A 203 22.20 4.34 -2.49
C GLU A 203 22.09 3.84 -3.94
N LEU A 204 20.90 3.35 -4.33
CA LEU A 204 20.62 2.76 -5.65
C LEU A 204 19.84 3.74 -6.54
N TRP A 205 18.90 4.42 -5.97
CA TRP A 205 17.99 5.34 -6.65
C TRP A 205 17.51 6.38 -5.64
N ASP A 206 18.16 7.54 -5.64
CA ASP A 206 17.79 8.70 -4.83
C ASP A 206 16.36 9.16 -5.14
N ASP A 207 15.60 9.49 -4.10
CA ASP A 207 14.18 9.86 -4.17
C ASP A 207 13.31 8.80 -4.88
N SER A 208 13.52 7.54 -4.53
CA SER A 208 12.85 6.40 -5.15
C SER A 208 11.36 6.35 -4.80
N ILE A 209 10.51 6.21 -5.82
CA ILE A 209 9.08 5.92 -5.65
C ILE A 209 8.89 4.39 -5.56
N CYS A 210 8.07 3.93 -4.60
CA CYS A 210 7.70 2.53 -4.50
C CYS A 210 6.18 2.37 -4.35
N CYS A 211 5.60 2.81 -3.24
CA CYS A 211 4.17 2.70 -3.00
C CYS A 211 3.47 4.06 -3.15
N GLY A 212 2.21 4.02 -3.55
CA GLY A 212 1.33 5.17 -3.61
C GLY A 212 -0.04 4.85 -3.03
N LEU A 213 -0.74 5.89 -2.63
CA LEU A 213 -2.17 5.84 -2.39
C LEU A 213 -2.88 5.94 -3.74
N VAL A 214 -3.63 4.89 -4.08
CA VAL A 214 -4.41 4.80 -5.32
C VAL A 214 -5.88 4.69 -4.95
N LEU A 215 -6.72 5.51 -5.56
CA LEU A 215 -8.17 5.50 -5.39
C LEU A 215 -8.85 5.02 -6.67
N THR A 216 -10.02 4.38 -6.54
CA THR A 216 -10.84 3.99 -7.69
C THR A 216 -11.56 5.20 -8.28
N ASP A 217 -11.70 5.25 -9.61
CA ASP A 217 -12.49 6.30 -10.29
C ASP A 217 -13.92 6.31 -9.76
N SER A 218 -14.47 5.12 -9.42
CA SER A 218 -15.80 5.00 -8.81
C SER A 218 -15.92 5.73 -7.47
N PHE A 219 -14.91 5.65 -6.60
CA PHE A 219 -14.90 6.39 -5.34
C PHE A 219 -14.76 7.89 -5.58
N ILE A 220 -13.81 8.29 -6.43
CA ILE A 220 -13.55 9.70 -6.77
C ILE A 220 -14.79 10.38 -7.36
N GLU A 221 -15.49 9.73 -8.29
CA GLU A 221 -16.63 10.31 -9.00
C GLU A 221 -17.91 10.32 -8.17
N ASN A 222 -18.20 9.25 -7.42
CA ASN A 222 -19.44 9.12 -6.67
C ASN A 222 -19.39 9.74 -5.27
N ARG A 223 -18.18 9.98 -4.73
CA ARG A 223 -17.93 10.52 -3.39
C ARG A 223 -16.78 11.52 -3.40
N THR A 224 -16.83 12.49 -4.31
CA THR A 224 -15.74 13.45 -4.58
C THR A 224 -15.26 14.19 -3.33
N GLU A 225 -16.17 14.69 -2.49
CA GLU A 225 -15.81 15.40 -1.25
C GLU A 225 -15.15 14.48 -0.23
N ASP A 226 -15.59 13.21 -0.13
CA ASP A 226 -14.97 12.23 0.74
C ASP A 226 -13.57 11.85 0.22
N ALA A 227 -13.42 11.65 -1.09
CA ALA A 227 -12.13 11.33 -1.70
C ALA A 227 -11.13 12.48 -1.53
N LYS A 228 -11.58 13.73 -1.65
CA LYS A 228 -10.80 14.93 -1.37
C LYS A 228 -10.37 14.97 0.10
N SER A 229 -11.32 14.92 1.03
CA SER A 229 -11.05 14.96 2.47
C SER A 229 -10.12 13.82 2.89
N PHE A 230 -10.31 12.62 2.32
CA PHE A 230 -9.45 11.47 2.56
C PHE A 230 -8.01 11.73 2.10
N THR A 231 -7.83 12.23 0.86
CA THR A 231 -6.49 12.51 0.32
C THR A 231 -5.76 13.61 1.09
N GLU A 232 -6.47 14.68 1.46
CA GLU A 232 -5.91 15.78 2.26
C GLU A 232 -5.50 15.31 3.66
N SER A 233 -6.36 14.53 4.33
CA SER A 233 -6.07 13.93 5.64
C SER A 233 -4.91 12.95 5.58
N TYR A 234 -4.83 12.14 4.52
CA TYR A 234 -3.72 11.21 4.30
C TYR A 234 -2.37 11.95 4.20
N LYS A 235 -2.30 13.01 3.40
CA LYS A 235 -1.08 13.83 3.27
C LYS A 235 -0.73 14.50 4.61
N ALA A 236 -1.72 14.95 5.36
CA ALA A 236 -1.51 15.52 6.69
C ALA A 236 -1.02 14.47 7.70
N ALA A 237 -1.57 13.25 7.67
CA ALA A 237 -1.10 12.14 8.49
C ALA A 237 0.36 11.79 8.20
N GLY A 238 0.76 11.76 6.92
CA GLY A 238 2.15 11.57 6.52
C GLY A 238 3.06 12.63 7.12
N ASN A 239 2.74 13.92 6.99
CA ASN A 239 3.52 15.01 7.56
C ASN A 239 3.65 14.96 9.10
N ASN A 240 2.74 14.27 9.79
CA ASN A 240 2.75 14.10 11.25
C ASN A 240 3.48 12.82 11.70
N LEU A 241 3.88 11.95 10.77
CA LEU A 241 4.61 10.73 11.05
C LEU A 241 6.10 11.00 11.28
N ASP A 242 6.44 11.50 12.46
CA ASP A 242 7.83 11.43 12.95
C ASP A 242 8.18 10.00 13.40
N LYS A 243 9.44 9.77 13.78
CA LYS A 243 9.92 8.43 14.16
C LYS A 243 9.15 7.83 15.34
N GLU A 244 8.72 8.63 16.30
CA GLU A 244 7.99 8.18 17.50
C GLU A 244 6.55 7.78 17.14
N THR A 245 5.87 8.61 16.37
CA THR A 245 4.51 8.36 15.88
C THR A 245 4.50 7.17 14.93
N ALA A 246 5.42 7.11 13.98
CA ALA A 246 5.57 5.98 13.05
C ALA A 246 5.82 4.66 13.79
N LYS A 247 6.67 4.66 14.84
CA LYS A 247 6.92 3.49 15.68
C LYS A 247 5.67 3.09 16.48
N ALA A 248 4.93 4.05 17.05
CA ALA A 248 3.70 3.79 17.78
C ALA A 248 2.63 3.15 16.88
N THR A 249 2.42 3.71 15.68
CA THR A 249 1.50 3.19 14.68
C THR A 249 1.94 1.79 14.20
N ALA A 250 3.22 1.62 13.88
CA ALA A 250 3.76 0.32 13.49
C ALA A 250 3.55 -0.75 14.56
N LYS A 251 3.77 -0.46 15.83
CA LYS A 251 3.50 -1.37 16.96
C LYS A 251 2.04 -1.82 17.04
N LYS A 252 1.12 -0.95 16.73
CA LYS A 252 -0.30 -1.24 16.76
C LYS A 252 -0.73 -2.24 15.67
N TYR A 253 -0.17 -2.09 14.46
CA TYR A 253 -0.59 -2.86 13.28
C TYR A 253 0.37 -4.00 12.92
N PHE A 254 1.65 -3.90 13.29
CA PHE A 254 2.67 -4.91 13.01
C PHE A 254 3.09 -5.60 14.30
N LYS A 255 3.14 -6.93 14.27
CA LYS A 255 3.57 -7.74 15.43
C LYS A 255 5.10 -7.88 15.45
N GLN A 256 5.82 -6.76 15.49
CA GLN A 256 7.28 -6.71 15.50
C GLN A 256 7.81 -6.21 16.85
N ASN A 257 9.03 -6.61 17.19
CA ASN A 257 9.72 -6.08 18.37
C ASN A 257 10.29 -4.68 18.09
N ASP A 258 10.69 -3.98 19.16
CA ASP A 258 11.15 -2.60 19.07
C ASP A 258 12.42 -2.44 18.24
N GLU A 259 13.36 -3.38 18.32
CA GLU A 259 14.63 -3.37 17.58
C GLU A 259 14.39 -3.44 16.07
N VAL A 260 13.52 -4.35 15.62
CA VAL A 260 13.11 -4.47 14.22
C VAL A 260 12.44 -3.18 13.75
N LEU A 261 11.53 -2.60 14.55
CA LEU A 261 10.85 -1.36 14.16
C LEU A 261 11.79 -0.17 14.12
N GLU A 262 12.72 -0.05 15.07
CA GLU A 262 13.72 1.04 15.08
C GLU A 262 14.63 0.97 13.86
N THR A 263 15.06 -0.23 13.47
CA THR A 263 15.86 -0.45 12.27
C THR A 263 15.06 -0.11 11.02
N SER A 264 13.81 -0.60 10.95
CA SER A 264 12.91 -0.41 9.79
C SER A 264 12.58 1.05 9.48
N LEU A 265 12.61 1.92 10.49
CA LEU A 265 12.25 3.33 10.37
C LEU A 265 13.46 4.25 10.18
N GLN A 266 14.65 3.70 9.93
CA GLN A 266 15.87 4.51 9.73
C GLN A 266 15.94 5.15 8.34
N TRP A 267 15.37 4.51 7.33
CA TRP A 267 15.53 4.86 5.92
C TRP A 267 14.22 5.25 5.24
N ILE A 268 13.17 5.57 6.00
CA ILE A 268 11.86 5.92 5.45
C ILE A 268 11.39 7.26 6.02
N SER A 269 10.79 8.09 5.17
CA SER A 269 10.08 9.30 5.59
C SER A 269 8.70 9.39 4.94
N PHE A 270 7.85 10.24 5.49
CA PHE A 270 6.44 10.36 5.09
C PHE A 270 6.01 11.81 4.85
N ASP A 271 6.93 12.74 4.90
CA ASP A 271 6.66 14.14 4.61
C ASP A 271 6.50 14.39 3.09
N ASN A 272 5.70 15.39 2.75
CA ASN A 272 5.49 15.82 1.36
C ASN A 272 5.12 14.70 0.38
N LEU A 273 4.04 13.98 0.68
CA LEU A 273 3.58 12.84 -0.13
C LEU A 273 2.90 13.24 -1.46
N GLU A 274 3.24 14.38 -2.04
CA GLU A 274 2.75 14.79 -3.35
C GLU A 274 3.49 14.08 -4.48
N ILE A 275 2.75 13.57 -5.48
CA ILE A 275 3.35 13.01 -6.69
C ILE A 275 3.61 14.16 -7.67
N THR A 276 4.84 14.62 -7.79
CA THR A 276 5.20 15.63 -8.79
C THR A 276 5.35 15.00 -10.18
N GLU A 277 5.20 15.83 -11.23
CA GLU A 277 5.42 15.35 -12.60
C GLU A 277 6.87 14.92 -12.82
N ASP A 278 7.84 15.61 -12.23
CA ASP A 278 9.27 15.28 -12.35
C ASP A 278 9.58 13.91 -11.71
N THR A 279 9.08 13.67 -10.49
CA THR A 279 9.28 12.39 -9.79
C THR A 279 8.59 11.23 -10.53
N TYR A 280 7.38 11.48 -11.06
CA TYR A 280 6.67 10.49 -11.87
C TYR A 280 7.39 10.18 -13.18
N ASN A 281 7.93 11.19 -13.86
CA ASN A 281 8.69 11.01 -15.10
C ASN A 281 9.98 10.22 -14.84
N ALA A 282 10.69 10.49 -13.73
CA ALA A 282 11.85 9.70 -13.32
C ALA A 282 11.50 8.23 -13.09
N LEU A 283 10.34 7.94 -12.48
CA LEU A 283 9.83 6.56 -12.36
C LEU A 283 9.57 5.94 -13.73
N THR A 284 8.84 6.64 -14.63
CA THR A 284 8.48 6.08 -15.94
C THR A 284 9.70 5.81 -16.81
N ASP A 285 10.75 6.60 -16.69
CA ASP A 285 12.02 6.38 -17.38
C ASP A 285 12.70 5.08 -16.90
N LYS A 286 12.70 4.80 -15.59
CA LYS A 286 13.22 3.54 -15.04
C LYS A 286 12.32 2.36 -15.41
N VAL A 287 11.01 2.52 -15.40
CA VAL A 287 10.03 1.51 -15.84
C VAL A 287 10.30 1.08 -17.29
N LYS A 288 10.58 2.03 -18.18
CA LYS A 288 10.97 1.76 -19.58
C LYS A 288 12.37 1.14 -19.67
N LYS A 289 13.35 1.74 -18.98
CA LYS A 289 14.75 1.29 -18.98
C LYS A 289 14.88 -0.19 -18.64
N TYR A 290 14.12 -0.64 -17.64
CA TYR A 290 14.18 -2.03 -17.16
C TYR A 290 13.07 -2.93 -17.69
N GLY A 291 12.33 -2.49 -18.71
CA GLY A 291 11.35 -3.31 -19.44
C GLY A 291 10.11 -3.69 -18.62
N LEU A 292 9.75 -2.93 -17.58
CA LEU A 292 8.53 -3.17 -16.83
C LEU A 292 7.31 -2.77 -17.68
N SER A 293 7.42 -1.70 -18.47
CA SER A 293 6.42 -1.29 -19.45
C SER A 293 7.06 -0.42 -20.53
N ASP A 294 6.72 -0.67 -21.79
CA ASP A 294 7.15 0.15 -22.93
C ASP A 294 6.37 1.48 -23.00
N ASN A 295 5.13 1.47 -22.53
CA ASN A 295 4.21 2.62 -22.61
C ASN A 295 3.50 2.86 -21.27
N PRO A 296 4.20 3.28 -20.21
CA PRO A 296 3.56 3.63 -18.94
C PRO A 296 2.53 4.76 -19.15
N PRO A 297 1.44 4.82 -18.36
CA PRO A 297 0.43 5.86 -18.51
C PRO A 297 1.06 7.24 -18.32
N ALA A 298 0.53 8.25 -19.02
CA ALA A 298 1.00 9.63 -18.83
C ALA A 298 0.61 10.13 -17.43
N TYR A 299 1.38 11.10 -16.90
CA TYR A 299 1.10 11.72 -15.61
C TYR A 299 -0.37 12.17 -15.48
N SER A 300 -0.88 12.93 -16.44
CA SER A 300 -2.25 13.43 -16.45
C SER A 300 -3.33 12.34 -16.55
N GLU A 301 -2.97 11.14 -17.02
CA GLU A 301 -3.90 10.00 -17.13
C GLU A 301 -3.99 9.21 -15.82
N PHE A 302 -2.91 9.19 -15.05
CA PHE A 302 -2.79 8.32 -13.88
C PHE A 302 -2.75 9.09 -12.54
N VAL A 303 -2.12 10.26 -12.49
CA VAL A 303 -2.01 11.05 -11.26
C VAL A 303 -3.15 12.06 -11.15
N LYS A 304 -3.70 12.21 -9.94
CA LYS A 304 -4.70 13.23 -9.62
C LYS A 304 -4.28 13.96 -8.34
N ASN A 305 -3.77 15.17 -8.50
CA ASN A 305 -3.40 16.08 -7.40
C ASN A 305 -4.42 17.20 -7.16
N ASP A 306 -5.34 17.39 -8.10
CA ASP A 306 -6.38 18.43 -8.09
C ASP A 306 -7.70 17.84 -7.54
N PHE A 307 -8.00 18.12 -6.30
CA PHE A 307 -9.30 17.83 -5.69
C PHE A 307 -10.06 19.10 -5.38
#